data_b6fe07461497caee12b09e5f70a436f3
#
_entry.id   b6fe07461497caee12b09e5f70a436f3
#
_cell.length_a   1.000
_cell.length_b   1.000
_cell.length_c   1.000
_cell.angle_alpha   90.00
_cell.angle_beta   90.00
_cell.angle_gamma   90.00
#
_symmetry.space_group_name_H-M   'P 1'
#
loop_
_entity.id
_entity.type
_entity.pdbx_description
1 polymer ?
#
loop_
_entity_poly.entity_id
_entity_poly.type
_entity_poly.pdbx_seq_one_letter_code
_entity_poly.pdbx_strand_id
1 'polypeptide(L)'
;MWRERAARCGEAIAEQFCILRGYEILARNAREGRGELDLVALDRDTVVFVEVKFRAGPNRAGQARGGNDRGGPLAAVTGKKRDDVARAATRWLAARGATGRPVRFDVIGITWCSEESELRVQHVPNAFPGGSRHFF
;
A
#
# COMPACT_ATOMS: atom_id res chain seq x y z
N MET A 1 -20.25 -5.42 1.21
CA MET A 1 -20.18 -6.57 0.34
C MET A 1 -19.35 -6.32 -0.89
N TRP A 2 -19.82 -5.53 -1.83
CA TRP A 2 -19.01 -5.28 -3.01
C TRP A 2 -17.73 -4.49 -2.67
N ARG A 3 -17.80 -3.63 -1.66
CA ARG A 3 -16.62 -2.87 -1.27
C ARG A 3 -15.53 -3.77 -0.72
N GLU A 4 -15.91 -4.77 0.04
CA GLU A 4 -14.95 -5.73 0.57
C GLU A 4 -14.33 -6.55 -0.54
N ARG A 5 -15.14 -6.92 -1.52
CA ARG A 5 -14.63 -7.66 -2.65
C ARG A 5 -13.67 -6.80 -3.48
N ALA A 6 -14.04 -5.54 -3.66
CA ALA A 6 -13.19 -4.62 -4.41
C ALA A 6 -11.86 -4.43 -3.70
N ALA A 7 -11.90 -4.29 -2.39
CA ALA A 7 -10.66 -4.14 -1.63
C ALA A 7 -9.78 -5.36 -1.76
N ARG A 8 -10.36 -6.55 -1.68
CA ARG A 8 -9.58 -7.78 -1.85
C ARG A 8 -9.01 -7.90 -3.24
N CYS A 9 -9.78 -7.51 -4.25
CA CYS A 9 -9.28 -7.51 -5.61
C CYS A 9 -8.11 -6.55 -5.74
N GLY A 10 -8.22 -5.38 -5.15
CA GLY A 10 -7.14 -4.41 -5.18
C GLY A 10 -5.88 -4.96 -4.54
N GLU A 11 -6.03 -5.61 -3.41
CA GLU A 11 -4.88 -6.19 -2.72
C GLU A 11 -4.24 -7.32 -3.53
N ALA A 12 -5.06 -8.13 -4.19
CA ALA A 12 -4.54 -9.19 -5.03
C ALA A 12 -3.79 -8.64 -6.23
N ILE A 13 -4.31 -7.57 -6.82
CA ILE A 13 -3.64 -6.92 -7.94
C ILE A 13 -2.30 -6.32 -7.49
N ALA A 14 -2.31 -5.66 -6.33
CA ALA A 14 -1.09 -5.08 -5.79
C ALA A 14 -0.04 -6.16 -5.52
N GLU A 15 -0.48 -7.30 -5.02
CA GLU A 15 0.44 -8.41 -4.78
C GLU A 15 1.08 -8.89 -6.07
N GLN A 16 0.28 -9.07 -7.11
CA GLN A 16 0.81 -9.50 -8.40
C GLN A 16 1.78 -8.47 -8.97
N PHE A 17 1.46 -7.21 -8.80
CA PHE A 17 2.33 -6.14 -9.23
C PHE A 17 3.70 -6.24 -8.53
N CYS A 18 3.69 -6.48 -7.24
CA CYS A 18 4.93 -6.63 -6.48
C CYS A 18 5.73 -7.85 -6.95
N ILE A 19 5.05 -8.96 -7.17
CA ILE A 19 5.71 -10.17 -7.64
C ILE A 19 6.36 -9.93 -9.00
N LEU A 20 5.67 -9.24 -9.90
CA LEU A 20 6.23 -8.93 -11.21
C LEU A 20 7.43 -8.01 -11.11
N ARG A 21 7.53 -7.25 -10.05
CA ARG A 21 8.68 -6.41 -9.81
C ARG A 21 9.84 -7.15 -9.15
N GLY A 22 9.63 -8.42 -8.84
CA GLY A 22 10.67 -9.22 -8.22
C GLY A 22 10.64 -9.20 -6.70
N TYR A 23 9.59 -8.66 -6.11
CA TYR A 23 9.48 -8.66 -4.65
C TYR A 23 8.97 -10.00 -4.17
N GLU A 24 9.43 -10.39 -2.99
CA GLU A 24 8.91 -11.59 -2.34
C GLU A 24 7.82 -11.18 -1.37
N ILE A 25 6.68 -11.86 -1.37
CA ILE A 25 5.58 -11.52 -0.47
C ILE A 25 5.80 -12.23 0.86
N LEU A 26 5.85 -11.44 1.92
CA LEU A 26 6.08 -11.98 3.27
C LEU A 26 4.79 -12.13 4.06
N ALA A 27 3.83 -11.24 3.87
CA ALA A 27 2.58 -11.31 4.62
C ALA A 27 1.50 -10.53 3.89
N ARG A 28 0.25 -10.91 4.14
CA ARG A 28 -0.93 -10.24 3.61
C ARG A 28 -1.89 -9.99 4.75
N ASN A 29 -2.47 -8.80 4.76
CA ASN A 29 -3.50 -8.45 5.74
C ASN A 29 -3.07 -8.78 7.16
N ALA A 30 -1.86 -8.38 7.49
CA ALA A 30 -1.29 -8.69 8.80
C ALA A 30 -1.85 -7.71 9.83
N ARG A 31 -2.49 -8.26 10.85
CA ARG A 31 -3.05 -7.42 11.89
C ARG A 31 -2.04 -7.33 13.02
N GLU A 32 -1.70 -6.10 13.39
CA GLU A 32 -0.74 -5.85 14.45
C GLU A 32 -1.31 -4.78 15.37
N GLY A 33 -1.72 -5.19 16.55
CA GLY A 33 -2.36 -4.27 17.48
C GLY A 33 -3.64 -3.72 16.89
N ARG A 34 -3.74 -2.41 16.81
CA ARG A 34 -4.90 -1.77 16.20
C ARG A 34 -4.75 -1.54 14.72
N GLY A 35 -3.57 -1.73 14.19
CA GLY A 35 -3.30 -1.47 12.81
C GLY A 35 -3.34 -2.72 11.97
N GLU A 36 -3.41 -2.52 10.67
CA GLU A 36 -3.37 -3.61 9.72
C GLU A 36 -2.42 -3.24 8.61
N LEU A 37 -1.60 -4.20 8.21
CA LEU A 37 -0.68 -4.03 7.10
C LEU A 37 -1.26 -4.77 5.92
N ASP A 38 -1.57 -4.03 4.86
CA ASP A 38 -2.20 -4.64 3.69
C ASP A 38 -1.30 -5.68 3.05
N LEU A 39 -0.03 -5.34 2.90
CA LEU A 39 0.91 -6.23 2.26
C LEU A 39 2.30 -5.95 2.79
N VAL A 40 3.04 -7.00 3.06
CA VAL A 40 4.45 -6.87 3.45
C VAL A 40 5.27 -7.66 2.45
N ALA A 41 6.27 -7.03 1.89
CA ALA A 41 7.08 -7.63 0.84
C ALA A 41 8.57 -7.42 1.15
N LEU A 42 9.39 -8.13 0.42
CA LEU A 42 10.83 -8.01 0.53
C LEU A 42 11.37 -7.64 -0.84
N ASP A 43 12.07 -6.51 -0.90
CA ASP A 43 12.76 -6.07 -2.10
C ASP A 43 14.25 -6.13 -1.78
N ARG A 44 14.88 -7.21 -2.20
CA ARG A 44 16.26 -7.52 -1.87
C ARG A 44 16.40 -7.67 -0.37
N ASP A 45 17.02 -6.73 0.32
CA ASP A 45 17.17 -6.79 1.77
C ASP A 45 16.22 -5.83 2.49
N THR A 46 15.42 -5.08 1.76
CA THR A 46 14.53 -4.07 2.33
C THR A 46 13.14 -4.65 2.54
N VAL A 47 12.62 -4.51 3.74
CA VAL A 47 11.24 -4.87 4.03
C VAL A 47 10.36 -3.72 3.60
N VAL A 48 9.39 -4.00 2.75
CA VAL A 48 8.51 -2.99 2.17
C VAL A 48 7.10 -3.21 2.71
N PHE A 49 6.59 -2.21 3.41
CA PHE A 49 5.21 -2.23 3.87
C PHE A 49 4.39 -1.46 2.85
N VAL A 50 3.42 -2.12 2.25
CA VAL A 50 2.66 -1.56 1.14
C VAL A 50 1.23 -1.28 1.59
N GLU A 51 0.83 -0.04 1.43
CA GLU A 51 -0.55 0.37 1.64
C GLU A 51 -1.23 0.36 0.29
N VAL A 52 -2.36 -0.34 0.20
CA VAL A 52 -3.08 -0.49 -1.07
C VAL A 52 -4.33 0.38 -1.03
N LYS A 53 -4.50 1.20 -2.06
CA LYS A 53 -5.68 2.04 -2.21
C LYS A 53 -6.40 1.65 -3.48
N PHE A 54 -7.65 1.28 -3.35
CA PHE A 54 -8.46 0.89 -4.50
C PHE A 54 -9.60 1.89 -4.69
N ARG A 55 -9.80 2.31 -5.91
CA ARG A 55 -10.90 3.17 -6.29
C ARG A 55 -11.57 2.62 -7.54
N ALA A 56 -12.88 2.74 -7.59
CA ALA A 56 -13.64 2.32 -8.75
C ALA A 56 -14.71 3.37 -9.03
N GLY A 57 -15.00 3.55 -10.30
CA GLY A 57 -16.04 4.50 -10.66
C GLY A 57 -16.03 4.78 -12.15
N PRO A 58 -16.89 5.67 -12.58
CA PRO A 58 -16.95 6.05 -13.99
C PRO A 58 -15.82 6.97 -14.41
N ASN A 59 -15.04 7.45 -13.47
CA ASN A 59 -14.05 8.46 -13.78
C ASN A 59 -12.96 7.97 -14.68
N ARG A 60 -12.67 8.76 -15.67
CA ARG A 60 -11.52 8.52 -16.50
C ARG A 60 -10.30 9.16 -15.85
N ALA A 61 -9.15 8.84 -16.38
CA ALA A 61 -7.91 9.39 -15.87
C ALA A 61 -7.96 10.91 -15.75
N GLY A 62 -8.55 11.53 -16.73
CA GLY A 62 -8.64 12.98 -16.70
C GLY A 62 -9.51 13.53 -15.62
N GLN A 63 -10.46 12.75 -15.18
CA GLN A 63 -11.37 13.19 -14.15
C GLN A 63 -10.89 12.87 -12.77
N ALA A 64 -10.00 11.94 -12.68
CA ALA A 64 -9.47 11.54 -11.39
C ALA A 64 -8.83 12.69 -10.66
N ARG A 65 -8.45 13.70 -11.39
CA ARG A 65 -7.88 14.82 -10.72
C ARG A 65 -8.88 15.82 -10.33
N GLY A 66 -10.12 15.56 -10.56
CA GLY A 66 -11.16 16.49 -10.18
C GLY A 66 -11.06 16.77 -8.71
N GLY A 67 -11.05 17.99 -8.43
CA GLY A 67 -11.15 18.45 -7.10
C GLY A 67 -10.13 17.90 -6.13
N ASN A 68 -10.43 16.83 -5.58
CA ASN A 68 -9.69 16.39 -4.43
C ASN A 68 -8.69 15.30 -4.67
N ASP A 69 -8.55 14.94 -5.90
CA ASP A 69 -7.68 13.83 -6.16
C ASP A 69 -6.25 14.27 -6.49
N ARG A 70 -5.83 15.30 -5.84
CA ARG A 70 -4.49 15.79 -6.05
C ARG A 70 -3.53 14.86 -5.36
N GLY A 71 -2.46 14.55 -6.01
CA GLY A 71 -1.47 13.68 -5.42
C GLY A 71 -1.77 12.20 -5.58
N GLY A 72 -2.85 11.85 -6.25
CA GLY A 72 -3.17 10.46 -6.53
C GLY A 72 -3.28 9.61 -5.26
N PRO A 73 -2.76 8.37 -5.30
CA PRO A 73 -2.92 7.46 -4.16
C PRO A 73 -2.32 7.98 -2.87
N LEU A 74 -1.23 8.73 -2.97
CA LEU A 74 -0.56 9.21 -1.78
C LEU A 74 -1.43 10.15 -0.98
N ALA A 75 -2.26 10.95 -1.64
CA ALA A 75 -3.12 11.89 -0.96
C ALA A 75 -4.17 11.21 -0.09
N ALA A 76 -4.44 9.94 -0.33
CA ALA A 76 -5.41 9.20 0.46
C ALA A 76 -4.84 8.64 1.76
N VAL A 77 -3.54 8.78 1.98
CA VAL A 77 -2.90 8.25 3.18
C VAL A 77 -2.68 9.40 4.15
N THR A 78 -3.55 9.51 5.12
CA THR A 78 -3.51 10.62 6.09
C THR A 78 -2.36 10.45 7.07
N GLY A 79 -2.05 11.50 7.81
CA GLY A 79 -1.02 11.43 8.84
C GLY A 79 -1.32 10.38 9.90
N LYS A 80 -2.59 10.28 10.32
CA LYS A 80 -2.98 9.26 11.28
C LYS A 80 -2.76 7.87 10.71
N LYS A 81 -3.11 7.66 9.46
CA LYS A 81 -2.93 6.36 8.83
C LYS A 81 -1.45 6.00 8.75
N ARG A 82 -0.61 6.96 8.43
CA ARG A 82 0.83 6.72 8.39
C ARG A 82 1.36 6.30 9.74
N ASP A 83 0.90 6.95 10.80
CA ASP A 83 1.32 6.61 12.16
C ASP A 83 0.86 5.20 12.53
N ASP A 84 -0.37 4.86 12.18
CA ASP A 84 -0.91 3.53 12.47
C ASP A 84 -0.11 2.45 11.75
N VAL A 85 0.21 2.70 10.49
CA VAL A 85 1.00 1.77 9.69
C VAL A 85 2.40 1.63 10.27
N ALA A 86 3.02 2.73 10.66
CA ALA A 86 4.35 2.69 11.22
C ALA A 86 4.39 1.90 12.51
N ARG A 87 3.39 2.05 13.36
CA ARG A 87 3.31 1.27 14.59
C ARG A 87 3.10 -0.21 14.32
N ALA A 88 2.22 -0.52 13.38
CA ALA A 88 1.98 -1.91 13.00
C ALA A 88 3.25 -2.55 12.44
N ALA A 89 3.97 -1.80 11.61
CA ALA A 89 5.21 -2.27 11.03
C ALA A 89 6.26 -2.56 12.10
N THR A 90 6.37 -1.69 13.08
CA THR A 90 7.31 -1.88 14.18
C THR A 90 7.01 -3.19 14.92
N ARG A 91 5.74 -3.44 15.20
CA ARG A 91 5.33 -4.67 15.89
C ARG A 91 5.59 -5.89 15.04
N TRP A 92 5.30 -5.78 13.74
CA TRP A 92 5.51 -6.90 12.82
C TRP A 92 6.98 -7.30 12.78
N LEU A 93 7.86 -6.30 12.67
CA LEU A 93 9.29 -6.56 12.63
C LEU A 93 9.81 -7.15 13.94
N ALA A 94 9.35 -6.59 15.06
CA ALA A 94 9.80 -7.08 16.36
C ALA A 94 9.38 -8.53 16.59
N ALA A 95 8.15 -8.86 16.18
CA ALA A 95 7.65 -10.22 16.38
C ALA A 95 8.43 -11.25 15.57
N ARG A 96 9.09 -10.82 14.50
CA ARG A 96 9.85 -11.73 13.65
C ARG A 96 11.35 -11.58 13.78
N GLY A 97 11.78 -10.80 14.77
CA GLY A 97 13.22 -10.62 14.97
C GLY A 97 13.90 -9.91 13.82
N ALA A 98 13.15 -9.09 13.10
CA ALA A 98 13.66 -8.42 11.90
C ALA A 98 13.97 -6.96 12.14
N THR A 99 14.03 -6.53 13.38
CA THR A 99 14.38 -5.17 13.74
C THR A 99 15.78 -4.85 13.25
N GLY A 100 15.96 -3.66 12.74
CA GLY A 100 17.28 -3.24 12.25
C GLY A 100 17.47 -3.41 10.76
N ARG A 101 16.53 -4.03 10.08
CA ARG A 101 16.61 -4.16 8.64
C ARG A 101 16.20 -2.87 7.96
N PRO A 102 16.67 -2.62 6.76
CA PRO A 102 16.15 -1.50 5.98
C PRO A 102 14.65 -1.68 5.75
N VAL A 103 13.92 -0.58 5.87
CA VAL A 103 12.47 -0.59 5.77
C VAL A 103 12.03 0.55 4.86
N ARG A 104 10.99 0.28 4.08
CA ARG A 104 10.43 1.28 3.19
C ARG A 104 8.91 1.17 3.25
N PHE A 105 8.24 2.31 3.15
CA PHE A 105 6.78 2.35 3.09
C PHE A 105 6.36 2.78 1.70
N ASP A 106 5.59 1.94 1.03
CA ASP A 106 5.12 2.21 -0.32
C ASP A 106 3.60 2.32 -0.34
N VAL A 107 3.09 3.00 -1.33
CA VAL A 107 1.65 3.03 -1.60
C VAL A 107 1.43 2.53 -3.02
N ILE A 108 0.47 1.64 -3.18
CA ILE A 108 0.04 1.21 -4.51
C ILE A 108 -1.43 1.59 -4.64
N GLY A 109 -1.70 2.46 -5.62
CA GLY A 109 -3.04 2.87 -5.94
C GLY A 109 -3.55 2.11 -7.14
N ILE A 110 -4.76 1.61 -7.05
CA ILE A 110 -5.38 0.87 -8.13
C ILE A 110 -6.70 1.54 -8.44
N THR A 111 -6.87 1.95 -9.69
CA THR A 111 -8.07 2.63 -10.13
C THR A 111 -8.71 1.83 -11.25
N TRP A 112 -9.97 1.49 -11.04
CA TRP A 112 -10.78 0.87 -12.08
C TRP A 112 -11.65 1.94 -12.71
N CYS A 113 -11.45 2.19 -13.99
CA CYS A 113 -12.23 3.19 -14.73
C CYS A 113 -13.27 2.44 -15.55
N SER A 114 -14.50 2.41 -15.04
CA SER A 114 -15.53 1.58 -15.66
C SER A 114 -15.90 2.04 -17.06
N GLU A 115 -15.86 3.33 -17.32
CA GLU A 115 -16.18 3.82 -18.66
C GLU A 115 -15.19 3.35 -19.71
N GLU A 116 -13.96 3.20 -19.32
CA GLU A 116 -12.91 2.81 -20.24
C GLU A 116 -12.55 1.34 -20.12
N SER A 117 -13.17 0.66 -19.17
CA SER A 117 -12.83 -0.73 -18.85
C SER A 117 -11.33 -0.88 -18.67
N GLU A 118 -10.77 0.04 -17.92
CA GLU A 118 -9.32 0.10 -17.77
C GLU A 118 -8.92 0.07 -16.31
N LEU A 119 -7.90 -0.70 -16.03
CA LEU A 119 -7.34 -0.77 -14.70
C LEU A 119 -6.00 -0.02 -14.70
N ARG A 120 -5.83 0.88 -13.76
CA ARG A 120 -4.59 1.62 -13.65
C ARG A 120 -3.93 1.32 -12.32
N VAL A 121 -2.65 1.07 -12.36
CA VAL A 121 -1.86 0.80 -11.17
C VAL A 121 -0.78 1.87 -11.06
N GLN A 122 -0.70 2.50 -9.91
CA GLN A 122 0.31 3.51 -9.66
C GLN A 122 1.06 3.14 -8.40
N HIS A 123 2.36 3.01 -8.51
CA HIS A 123 3.22 2.65 -7.38
C HIS A 123 4.01 3.87 -6.95
N VAL A 124 3.92 4.19 -5.68
CA VAL A 124 4.67 5.28 -5.08
C VAL A 124 5.61 4.66 -4.05
N PRO A 125 6.86 4.37 -4.44
CA PRO A 125 7.79 3.80 -3.48
C PRO A 125 8.28 4.87 -2.52
N ASN A 126 8.59 4.46 -1.32
CA ASN A 126 9.08 5.34 -0.27
C ASN A 126 8.12 6.53 -0.08
N ALA A 127 6.85 6.18 0.04
CA ALA A 127 5.77 7.17 -0.02
C ALA A 127 5.72 8.11 1.18
N PHE A 128 6.17 7.66 2.34
CA PHE A 128 6.21 8.56 3.48
C PHE A 128 7.46 8.29 4.30
N PRO A 129 7.99 9.37 4.88
CA PRO A 129 9.34 9.34 5.47
C PRO A 129 9.42 8.63 6.80
N GLY A 130 8.31 8.33 7.40
CA GLY A 130 8.33 7.68 8.69
C GLY A 130 9.17 6.44 8.72
N GLY A 131 9.23 5.77 7.60
CA GLY A 131 10.00 4.56 7.53
C GLY A 131 11.48 4.77 7.52
N SER A 132 11.89 5.87 6.97
CA SER A 132 13.31 5.99 6.71
C SER A 132 14.13 6.30 7.93
N ARG A 133 13.53 6.70 9.04
CA ARG A 133 14.34 6.99 10.06
C ARG A 133 14.25 6.15 11.17
N HIS A 134 13.62 5.27 11.21
CA HIS A 134 13.36 4.58 12.23
C HIS A 134 13.42 3.33 11.96
N PHE A 135 14.03 2.75 12.29
CA PHE A 135 14.09 2.29 12.88
C PHE A 135 13.65 1.47 13.57
N PHE A 136 13.06 1.06 13.12
CA PHE A 136 12.56 -0.04 13.61
C PHE A 136 13.59 -0.99 14.15
#